data_3e0bed5e10140b60b2b4bd3a015bca86
#
_entry.id   3e0bed5e10140b60b2b4bd3a015bca86
#
_cell.length_a   1.000
_cell.length_b   1.000
_cell.length_c   1.000
_cell.angle_alpha   90.00
_cell.angle_beta   90.00
_cell.angle_gamma   90.00
#
_symmetry.space_group_name_H-M   'P 1'
#
loop_
_entity.id
_entity.type
_entity.pdbx_description
1 polymer ?
#
loop_
_entity_poly.entity_id
_entity_poly.type
_entity_poly.pdbx_seq_one_letter_code
_entity_poly.pdbx_strand_id
1 'polypeptide(L)'
;MKRKTVIMDENNMKRAVARITYEILERNKGTDDLCVVGIFSRGVALAQRIASKIYELEHEKIPCGALDITAYRDDRKPADTFDRTKIDFDVKNKNVVIVDDVFYTGRSTRAAIDALIERGRPKSIQLAV
;
A
#
# COMPACT_ATOMS: atom_id res chain seq x y z
N MET A 1 22.80 -23.59 1.25
CA MET A 1 22.61 -22.95 0.44
C MET A 1 22.59 -21.71 0.75
N LYS A 2 22.68 -21.09 0.16
CA LYS A 2 22.59 -19.98 0.41
C LYS A 2 21.48 -19.42 0.08
N ARG A 3 20.92 -18.75 0.76
CA ARG A 3 19.85 -18.20 0.52
C ARG A 3 20.12 -17.14 -0.34
N LYS A 4 19.40 -16.94 -1.23
CA LYS A 4 19.56 -15.96 -1.97
C LYS A 4 18.88 -14.85 -1.52
N THR A 5 19.44 -13.87 -1.27
CA THR A 5 18.82 -12.66 -0.93
C THR A 5 18.58 -11.93 -2.20
N VAL A 6 17.36 -11.66 -2.43
CA VAL A 6 17.03 -10.92 -3.60
C VAL A 6 17.22 -9.47 -3.27
N ILE A 7 18.24 -8.87 -3.82
CA ILE A 7 18.46 -7.49 -3.60
C ILE A 7 18.12 -6.78 -4.87
N MET A 8 17.13 -5.93 -4.79
CA MET A 8 16.69 -5.22 -5.94
C MET A 8 17.50 -3.95 -6.00
N ASP A 9 18.36 -3.80 -7.00
CA ASP A 9 19.11 -2.56 -7.11
C ASP A 9 18.16 -1.46 -7.59
N GLU A 10 18.67 -0.27 -7.71
CA GLU A 10 17.81 0.87 -8.02
C GLU A 10 17.13 0.73 -9.38
N ASN A 11 17.84 0.20 -10.37
CA ASN A 11 17.23 0.03 -11.68
C ASN A 11 16.12 -1.00 -11.66
N ASN A 12 16.33 -2.09 -10.95
CA ASN A 12 15.29 -3.11 -10.84
C ASN A 12 14.10 -2.59 -10.04
N MET A 13 14.37 -1.77 -9.04
CA MET A 13 13.31 -1.17 -8.26
C MET A 13 12.46 -0.24 -9.14
N LYS A 14 13.12 0.56 -9.97
CA LYS A 14 12.39 1.45 -10.86
C LYS A 14 11.52 0.69 -11.83
N ARG A 15 12.02 -0.43 -12.34
CA ARG A 15 11.24 -1.24 -13.26
C ARG A 15 10.04 -1.86 -12.58
N ALA A 16 10.25 -2.34 -11.34
CA ALA A 16 9.16 -2.95 -10.59
C ALA A 16 8.08 -1.91 -10.29
N VAL A 17 8.49 -0.72 -9.87
CA VAL A 17 7.54 0.35 -9.58
C VAL A 17 6.78 0.73 -10.85
N ALA A 18 7.48 0.82 -11.98
CA ALA A 18 6.81 1.17 -13.22
C ALA A 18 5.80 0.09 -13.62
N ARG A 19 6.18 -1.17 -13.51
CA ARG A 19 5.30 -2.26 -13.88
C ARG A 19 4.05 -2.27 -13.01
N ILE A 20 4.25 -2.16 -11.71
CA ILE A 20 3.13 -2.17 -10.78
C ILE A 20 2.24 -0.97 -11.04
N THR A 21 2.83 0.19 -11.30
CA THR A 21 2.05 1.39 -11.55
C THR A 21 1.19 1.24 -12.79
N TYR A 22 1.76 0.70 -13.87
CA TYR A 22 0.98 0.50 -15.08
C TYR A 22 -0.16 -0.48 -14.84
N GLU A 23 0.09 -1.53 -14.07
CA GLU A 23 -0.96 -2.48 -13.76
C GLU A 23 -2.09 -1.83 -12.96
N ILE A 24 -1.72 -0.97 -12.01
CA ILE A 24 -2.72 -0.27 -11.21
C ILE A 24 -3.57 0.61 -12.08
N LEU A 25 -2.93 1.37 -12.95
CA LEU A 25 -3.66 2.29 -13.81
C LEU A 25 -4.56 1.56 -14.79
N GLU A 26 -4.08 0.45 -15.31
CA GLU A 26 -4.88 -0.32 -16.23
C GLU A 26 -6.08 -0.94 -15.54
N ARG A 27 -5.87 -1.49 -14.36
CA ARG A 27 -6.96 -2.12 -13.63
C ARG A 27 -8.03 -1.13 -13.23
N ASN A 28 -7.62 0.07 -12.87
CA ASN A 28 -8.55 1.09 -12.41
C ASN A 28 -9.02 2.02 -13.52
N LYS A 29 -8.47 1.84 -14.71
CA LYS A 29 -8.83 2.65 -15.87
C LYS A 29 -8.64 4.12 -15.59
N GLY A 30 -7.53 4.45 -14.94
CA GLY A 30 -7.20 5.82 -14.64
C GLY A 30 -7.04 6.06 -13.16
N THR A 31 -7.23 7.29 -12.74
CA THR A 31 -6.94 7.70 -11.39
C THR A 31 -8.16 8.10 -10.57
N ASP A 32 -9.35 7.98 -11.13
CA ASP A 32 -10.56 8.40 -10.40
C ASP A 32 -10.75 7.57 -9.13
N ASP A 33 -10.90 8.25 -8.02
CA ASP A 33 -11.12 7.62 -6.72
C ASP A 33 -10.00 6.68 -6.31
N LEU A 34 -8.84 6.82 -6.91
CA LEU A 34 -7.70 5.96 -6.62
C LEU A 34 -6.89 6.53 -5.48
N CYS A 35 -6.47 5.68 -4.54
CA CYS A 35 -5.53 6.09 -3.52
C CYS A 35 -4.62 4.92 -3.19
N VAL A 36 -3.46 5.22 -2.63
CA VAL A 36 -2.45 4.22 -2.35
C VAL A 36 -2.13 4.29 -0.87
N VAL A 37 -2.04 3.13 -0.23
CA VAL A 37 -1.73 3.07 1.18
C VAL A 37 -0.60 2.08 1.36
N GLY A 38 0.53 2.54 1.89
CA GLY A 38 1.66 1.66 2.13
C GLY A 38 1.67 1.16 3.56
N ILE A 39 2.07 -0.10 3.73
CA ILE A 39 2.15 -0.67 5.05
C ILE A 39 3.53 -0.42 5.63
N PHE A 40 3.58 0.06 6.86
CA PHE A 40 4.84 0.24 7.55
C PHE A 40 5.55 -1.10 7.65
N SER A 41 6.81 -1.13 7.37
CA SER A 41 7.64 0.08 7.22
C SER A 41 8.01 0.34 5.78
N ARG A 42 8.43 -0.65 5.02
CA ARG A 42 8.94 -0.42 3.68
C ARG A 42 7.87 -0.17 2.65
N GLY A 43 6.66 -0.65 2.90
CA GLY A 43 5.57 -0.40 1.98
C GLY A 43 5.26 1.06 1.83
N VAL A 44 5.55 1.86 2.87
CA VAL A 44 5.27 3.30 2.80
C VAL A 44 6.14 3.96 1.73
N ALA A 45 7.43 3.63 1.70
CA ALA A 45 8.32 4.20 0.70
C ALA A 45 7.93 3.76 -0.70
N LEU A 46 7.55 2.49 -0.84
CA LEU A 46 7.10 1.99 -2.14
C LEU A 46 5.82 2.67 -2.59
N ALA A 47 4.89 2.86 -1.67
CA ALA A 47 3.63 3.52 -2.01
C ALA A 47 3.90 4.94 -2.50
N GLN A 48 4.83 5.63 -1.85
CA GLN A 48 5.17 6.98 -2.27
C GLN A 48 5.79 6.99 -3.65
N ARG A 49 6.61 6.00 -3.96
CA ARG A 49 7.22 5.92 -5.28
C ARG A 49 6.16 5.62 -6.34
N ILE A 50 5.19 4.79 -6.01
CA ILE A 50 4.11 4.48 -6.94
C ILE A 50 3.25 5.72 -7.17
N ALA A 51 2.92 6.44 -6.11
CA ALA A 51 2.12 7.66 -6.26
C ALA A 51 2.86 8.71 -7.10
N SER A 52 4.18 8.81 -6.90
CA SER A 52 4.98 9.73 -7.71
C SER A 52 4.99 9.32 -9.17
N LYS A 53 5.07 8.02 -9.43
CA LYS A 53 5.08 7.54 -10.80
C LYS A 53 3.73 7.79 -11.46
N ILE A 54 2.65 7.65 -10.72
CA ILE A 54 1.32 7.95 -11.25
C ILE A 54 1.24 9.42 -11.63
N TYR A 55 1.78 10.29 -10.78
CA TYR A 55 1.78 11.70 -11.09
C TYR A 55 2.59 11.98 -12.35
N GLU A 56 3.71 11.30 -12.49
CA GLU A 56 4.55 11.47 -13.65
C GLU A 56 3.82 11.06 -14.93
N LEU A 57 3.05 9.98 -14.86
CA LEU A 57 2.40 9.44 -16.04
C LEU A 57 1.06 10.12 -16.35
N GLU A 58 0.30 10.42 -15.31
CA GLU A 58 -1.06 10.93 -15.50
C GLU A 58 -1.25 12.38 -15.11
N HIS A 59 -0.24 12.97 -14.53
CA HIS A 59 -0.31 14.35 -14.05
C HIS A 59 -1.41 14.56 -13.01
N GLU A 60 -1.75 13.48 -12.30
CA GLU A 60 -2.75 13.53 -11.26
C GLU A 60 -2.11 13.12 -9.94
N LYS A 61 -2.32 13.93 -8.92
CA LYS A 61 -1.77 13.63 -7.62
C LYS A 61 -2.79 12.88 -6.82
N ILE A 62 -2.54 11.60 -6.56
CA ILE A 62 -3.50 10.80 -5.82
C ILE A 62 -3.11 10.76 -4.35
N PRO A 63 -4.07 10.55 -3.45
CA PRO A 63 -3.75 10.46 -2.02
C PRO A 63 -2.88 9.24 -1.73
N CYS A 64 -1.94 9.43 -0.82
CA CYS A 64 -1.02 8.37 -0.44
C CYS A 64 -0.93 8.37 1.07
N GLY A 65 -1.23 7.25 1.70
CA GLY A 65 -1.21 7.15 3.15
C GLY A 65 -0.30 6.06 3.64
N ALA A 66 -0.14 6.01 4.95
CA ALA A 66 0.69 5.01 5.62
C ALA A 66 -0.15 4.30 6.66
N LEU A 67 -0.08 2.99 6.68
CA LEU A 67 -0.91 2.17 7.54
C LEU A 67 -0.05 1.30 8.44
N ASP A 68 -0.30 1.38 9.73
CA ASP A 68 0.38 0.55 10.71
C ASP A 68 -0.58 -0.55 11.13
N ILE A 69 -0.25 -1.79 10.79
CA ILE A 69 -1.15 -2.90 11.09
C ILE A 69 -0.74 -3.67 12.34
N THR A 70 0.20 -3.13 13.10
CA THR A 70 0.69 -3.83 14.28
C THR A 70 -0.43 -4.24 15.22
N ALA A 71 -1.37 -3.35 15.44
CA ALA A 71 -2.47 -3.62 16.37
C ALA A 71 -3.45 -4.66 15.83
N TYR A 72 -3.37 -4.97 14.54
CA TYR A 72 -4.33 -5.88 13.92
C TYR A 72 -3.73 -7.23 13.56
N ARG A 73 -2.42 -7.39 13.71
CA ARG A 73 -1.77 -8.62 13.29
C ARG A 73 -2.02 -9.75 14.25
N ASP A 74 -2.15 -9.41 15.52
CA ASP A 74 -2.45 -10.39 16.54
C ASP A 74 -3.76 -10.01 17.11
N ASP A 75 -4.36 -10.92 17.82
CA ASP A 75 -5.59 -10.61 18.46
C ASP A 75 -5.37 -9.70 19.64
N ARG A 76 -4.13 -9.50 20.08
CA ARG A 76 -3.87 -8.65 21.16
C ARG A 76 -3.37 -7.35 20.75
N LYS A 77 -3.76 -6.33 21.39
CA LYS A 77 -3.32 -5.02 21.16
C LYS A 77 -2.67 -4.54 22.42
N PRO A 78 -1.36 -4.42 22.45
CA PRO A 78 -0.68 -3.94 23.64
C PRO A 78 -1.19 -2.54 23.99
N ALA A 79 -1.38 -2.30 25.25
CA ALA A 79 -1.99 -1.05 25.68
C ALA A 79 -1.17 0.16 25.28
N ASP A 80 0.13 -0.01 25.21
CA ASP A 80 1.00 1.12 24.91
C ASP A 80 1.50 1.13 23.46
N THR A 81 0.84 0.40 22.58
CA THR A 81 1.25 0.38 21.19
C THR A 81 0.95 1.72 20.57
N PHE A 82 1.96 2.31 19.97
CA PHE A 82 1.79 3.57 19.27
C PHE A 82 1.39 3.27 17.83
N ASP A 83 0.30 3.84 17.39
CA ASP A 83 -0.22 3.62 16.05
C ASP A 83 0.36 4.70 15.13
N ARG A 84 1.21 4.30 14.21
CA ARG A 84 1.87 5.23 13.30
C ARG A 84 1.07 5.51 12.04
N THR A 85 -0.16 5.01 11.96
CA THR A 85 -0.98 5.22 10.78
C THR A 85 -1.16 6.70 10.49
N LYS A 86 -1.00 7.04 9.23
CA LYS A 86 -1.20 8.41 8.82
C LYS A 86 -1.95 8.40 7.50
N ILE A 87 -3.25 8.45 7.56
CA ILE A 87 -4.11 8.50 6.40
C ILE A 87 -4.99 9.72 6.61
N ASP A 88 -4.62 10.82 5.95
CA ASP A 88 -5.30 12.08 6.16
C ASP A 88 -6.30 12.37 5.05
N PHE A 89 -6.87 11.34 4.49
CA PHE A 89 -7.92 11.46 3.52
C PHE A 89 -8.95 10.37 3.80
N ASP A 90 -10.13 10.51 3.22
CA ASP A 90 -11.22 9.57 3.46
C ASP A 90 -11.11 8.42 2.47
N VAL A 91 -11.08 7.18 2.96
CA VAL A 91 -11.01 6.02 2.08
C VAL A 91 -12.38 5.56 1.61
N LYS A 92 -13.44 6.17 2.12
CA LYS A 92 -14.78 5.77 1.75
C LYS A 92 -15.01 5.92 0.26
N ASN A 93 -15.50 4.88 -0.36
CA ASN A 93 -15.80 4.86 -1.79
C ASN A 93 -14.57 5.05 -2.67
N LYS A 94 -13.37 4.77 -2.13
CA LYS A 94 -12.15 4.86 -2.91
C LYS A 94 -11.70 3.49 -3.33
N ASN A 95 -10.96 3.45 -4.42
CA ASN A 95 -10.26 2.24 -4.83
C ASN A 95 -8.90 2.30 -4.16
N VAL A 96 -8.72 1.50 -3.13
CA VAL A 96 -7.52 1.55 -2.31
C VAL A 96 -6.55 0.47 -2.75
N VAL A 97 -5.32 0.87 -3.04
CA VAL A 97 -4.25 -0.07 -3.36
C VAL A 97 -3.33 -0.15 -2.17
N ILE A 98 -3.25 -1.32 -1.56
CA ILE A 98 -2.37 -1.56 -0.42
C ILE A 98 -1.02 -2.03 -0.95
N VAL A 99 0.04 -1.40 -0.50
CA VAL A 99 1.39 -1.68 -0.99
C VAL A 99 2.27 -2.20 0.13
N ASP A 100 2.97 -3.28 -0.14
CA ASP A 100 3.96 -3.80 0.79
C ASP A 100 5.12 -4.36 -0.02
N ASP A 101 6.26 -4.53 0.61
CA ASP A 101 7.46 -4.95 -0.08
C ASP A 101 7.73 -6.46 0.02
N VAL A 102 6.90 -7.19 0.73
CA VAL A 102 7.11 -8.61 0.90
C VAL A 102 5.84 -9.36 0.64
N PHE A 103 6.00 -10.67 0.49
CA PHE A 103 4.88 -11.51 0.40
C PHE A 103 4.08 -11.44 1.65
N TYR A 104 2.80 -11.35 1.53
CA TYR A 104 1.93 -11.38 2.65
C TYR A 104 1.57 -12.76 3.05
N THR A 105 1.44 -12.97 4.33
CA THR A 105 0.67 -14.10 4.79
C THR A 105 -0.78 -13.65 4.78
N GLY A 106 -1.70 -14.59 4.87
CA GLY A 106 -3.10 -14.24 4.95
C GLY A 106 -3.41 -13.35 6.14
N ARG A 107 -2.67 -13.52 7.21
CA ARG A 107 -2.87 -12.72 8.39
C ARG A 107 -2.56 -11.27 8.18
N SER A 108 -1.47 -10.96 7.50
CA SER A 108 -1.12 -9.57 7.25
C SER A 108 -2.11 -8.91 6.32
N THR A 109 -2.55 -9.63 5.31
CA THR A 109 -3.55 -9.10 4.39
C THR A 109 -4.84 -8.81 5.13
N ARG A 110 -5.27 -9.73 5.98
CA ARG A 110 -6.50 -9.53 6.70
C ARG A 110 -6.40 -8.35 7.65
N ALA A 111 -5.25 -8.22 8.32
CA ALA A 111 -5.05 -7.11 9.25
C ALA A 111 -5.15 -5.77 8.52
N ALA A 112 -4.57 -5.69 7.32
CA ALA A 112 -4.64 -4.45 6.57
C ALA A 112 -6.06 -4.14 6.15
N ILE A 113 -6.79 -5.14 5.70
CA ILE A 113 -8.18 -4.93 5.29
C ILE A 113 -9.02 -4.49 6.47
N ASP A 114 -8.85 -5.14 7.62
CA ASP A 114 -9.61 -4.78 8.80
C ASP A 114 -9.34 -3.34 9.22
N ALA A 115 -8.07 -2.95 9.17
CA ALA A 115 -7.69 -1.60 9.57
C ALA A 115 -8.31 -0.56 8.66
N LEU A 116 -8.35 -0.84 7.36
CA LEU A 116 -8.92 0.11 6.42
C LEU A 116 -10.42 0.22 6.58
N ILE A 117 -11.09 -0.90 6.80
CA ILE A 117 -12.54 -0.90 6.91
C ILE A 117 -12.98 -0.10 8.13
N GLU A 118 -12.17 -0.11 9.19
CA GLU A 118 -12.48 0.70 10.35
C GLU A 118 -12.45 2.19 10.05
N ARG A 119 -11.69 2.60 9.07
CA ARG A 119 -11.58 4.01 8.75
C ARG A 119 -12.65 4.47 7.75
N GLY A 120 -13.27 3.55 7.06
CA GLY A 120 -14.28 3.85 6.07
C GLY A 120 -14.43 2.63 5.20
N ARG A 121 -15.46 2.61 4.40
CA ARG A 121 -15.68 1.45 3.55
C ARG A 121 -15.21 1.76 2.14
N PRO A 122 -14.07 1.21 1.73
CA PRO A 122 -13.57 1.45 0.38
C PRO A 122 -14.47 0.84 -0.67
N LYS A 123 -14.38 1.34 -1.89
CA LYS A 123 -15.09 0.75 -3.00
C LYS A 123 -14.42 -0.56 -3.38
N SER A 124 -13.10 -0.60 -3.35
CA SER A 124 -12.37 -1.82 -3.62
C SER A 124 -11.04 -1.77 -2.90
N ILE A 125 -10.44 -2.93 -2.66
CA ILE A 125 -9.12 -3.04 -2.06
C ILE A 125 -8.30 -3.94 -2.97
N GLN A 126 -7.17 -3.44 -3.41
CA GLN A 126 -6.28 -4.16 -4.31
C GLN A 126 -4.92 -4.28 -3.63
N LEU A 127 -4.20 -5.34 -3.94
CA LEU A 127 -2.89 -5.56 -3.35
C LEU A 127 -1.80 -5.39 -4.38
N ALA A 128 -0.73 -4.72 -4.00
CA ALA A 128 0.44 -4.57 -4.84
C ALA A 128 1.65 -4.97 -4.02
N VAL A 129 2.37 -5.98 -4.47
CA VAL A 129 3.55 -6.47 -3.76
C VAL A 129 4.68 -6.69 -4.74
#